data_ab5aa49635acdb60a70db1672ae85d1c
#
_entry.id   ab5aa49635acdb60a70db1672ae85d1c
#
_cell.length_a   1.000
_cell.length_b   1.000
_cell.length_c   1.000
_cell.angle_alpha   90.00
_cell.angle_beta   90.00
_cell.angle_gamma   90.00
#
_symmetry.space_group_name_H-M   'P 1'
#
loop_
_entity.id
_entity.type
_entity.pdbx_description
1 polymer ?
#
loop_
_entity_poly.entity_id
_entity_poly.type
_entity_poly.pdbx_seq_one_letter_code
_entity_poly.pdbx_strand_id
1 'polypeptide(L)' 'MATRKVTLSLDEAAWSYAEQAAARAGMSPSAWISRAARREAVRTGWGPTPDPADLAAMDEAELAAAEKELRAQG' A
#
# COMPACT_ATOMS: atom_id res chain seq x y z
N MET A 1 -8.00 -1.27 -9.61
CA MET A 1 -7.07 -2.41 -9.43
C MET A 1 -7.69 -3.44 -8.49
N ALA A 2 -7.62 -4.70 -8.87
CA ALA A 2 -8.13 -5.76 -8.02
C ALA A 2 -7.22 -5.96 -6.80
N THR A 3 -7.82 -6.16 -5.64
CA THR A 3 -7.08 -6.51 -4.43
C THR A 3 -7.22 -8.00 -4.18
N ARG A 4 -6.19 -8.58 -3.61
CA ARG A 4 -6.15 -9.99 -3.26
C ARG A 4 -5.85 -10.12 -1.78
N LYS A 5 -6.65 -10.90 -1.08
CA LYS A 5 -6.38 -11.17 0.33
C LYS A 5 -5.29 -12.23 0.43
N VAL A 6 -4.24 -11.89 1.14
CA VAL A 6 -3.13 -12.80 1.42
C VAL A 6 -2.80 -12.75 2.91
N THR A 7 -2.31 -13.86 3.43
CA THR A 7 -1.83 -13.93 4.80
C THR A 7 -0.31 -13.84 4.79
N LEU A 8 0.23 -12.89 5.51
CA LEU A 8 1.67 -12.66 5.58
C LEU A 8 2.14 -12.73 7.03
N SER A 9 3.34 -13.26 7.20
CA SER A 9 4.05 -13.18 8.47
C SER A 9 5.05 -12.03 8.37
N LEU A 10 4.88 -11.04 9.24
CA LEU A 10 5.77 -9.87 9.30
C LEU A 10 6.42 -9.83 10.68
N ASP A 11 7.67 -9.35 10.74
CA ASP A 11 8.27 -9.11 12.04
C ASP A 11 7.54 -7.95 12.75
N GLU A 12 7.62 -7.92 14.08
CA GLU A 12 6.88 -6.95 14.88
C GLU A 12 7.27 -5.51 14.57
N ALA A 13 8.55 -5.26 14.32
CA ALA A 13 9.04 -3.93 13.98
C ALA A 13 8.47 -3.45 12.64
N ALA A 14 8.48 -4.32 11.62
CA ALA A 14 7.93 -3.99 10.31
C ALA A 14 6.43 -3.69 10.40
N TRP A 15 5.69 -4.48 11.16
CA TRP A 15 4.26 -4.25 11.36
C TRP A 15 4.00 -2.91 12.07
N SER A 16 4.77 -2.61 13.12
CA SER A 16 4.65 -1.36 13.85
C SER A 16 4.92 -0.14 12.96
N TYR A 17 5.95 -0.20 12.13
CA TYR A 17 6.23 0.86 11.16
C TYR A 17 5.08 1.05 10.18
N ALA A 18 4.54 -0.05 9.68
CA ALA A 18 3.42 0.00 8.74
C ALA A 18 2.19 0.66 9.35
N GLU A 19 1.84 0.29 10.59
CA GLU A 19 0.70 0.89 11.29
C GLU A 19 0.88 2.39 11.49
N GLN A 20 2.04 2.82 11.97
CA GLN A 20 2.31 4.21 12.25
C GLN A 20 2.40 5.05 10.97
N ALA A 21 3.09 4.54 9.96
CA ALA A 21 3.24 5.24 8.70
C ALA A 21 1.91 5.36 7.95
N ALA A 22 1.12 4.29 7.97
CA ALA A 22 -0.21 4.29 7.35
C ALA A 22 -1.12 5.32 8.03
N ALA A 23 -1.12 5.38 9.35
CA ALA A 23 -1.92 6.34 10.09
C ALA A 23 -1.58 7.78 9.71
N ARG A 24 -0.29 8.09 9.59
CA ARG A 24 0.18 9.42 9.16
C ARG A 24 -0.25 9.76 7.75
N ALA A 25 -0.31 8.76 6.88
CA ALA A 25 -0.71 8.92 5.48
C ALA A 25 -2.23 8.85 5.28
N GLY A 26 -3.01 8.58 6.33
CA GLY A 26 -4.45 8.41 6.23
C GLY A 26 -4.86 7.15 5.47
N MET A 27 -4.06 6.10 5.58
CA MET A 27 -4.25 4.83 4.86
C MET A 27 -4.40 3.68 5.85
N SER A 28 -4.98 2.58 5.38
CA SER A 28 -4.90 1.32 6.13
C SER A 28 -3.48 0.76 6.05
N PRO A 29 -3.04 -0.05 7.02
CA PRO A 29 -1.75 -0.72 6.95
C PRO A 29 -1.58 -1.57 5.69
N SER A 30 -2.62 -2.28 5.26
CA SER A 30 -2.59 -3.08 4.03
C SER A 30 -2.31 -2.24 2.79
N ALA A 31 -2.98 -1.10 2.65
CA ALA A 31 -2.77 -0.19 1.53
C ALA A 31 -1.36 0.40 1.54
N TRP A 32 -0.87 0.78 2.72
CA TRP A 32 0.49 1.30 2.87
C TRP A 32 1.54 0.25 2.48
N ILE A 33 1.37 -1.00 2.93
CA ILE A 33 2.27 -2.10 2.60
C ILE A 33 2.27 -2.37 1.10
N SER A 34 1.09 -2.39 0.47
CA SER A 34 0.98 -2.57 -0.98
C SER A 34 1.74 -1.50 -1.75
N ARG A 35 1.59 -0.24 -1.34
CA ARG A 35 2.31 0.88 -1.94
C ARG A 35 3.82 0.75 -1.74
N ALA A 36 4.25 0.39 -0.55
CA ALA A 36 5.66 0.21 -0.25
C ALA A 36 6.28 -0.92 -1.08
N ALA A 37 5.56 -2.03 -1.23
CA ALA A 37 6.02 -3.15 -2.04
C ALA A 37 6.22 -2.75 -3.50
N ARG A 38 5.28 -1.99 -4.08
CA ARG A 38 5.42 -1.52 -5.46
C ARG A 38 6.59 -0.56 -5.62
N ARG A 39 6.76 0.37 -4.69
CA ARG A 39 7.89 1.32 -4.72
C ARG A 39 9.22 0.60 -4.64
N GLU A 40 9.32 -0.39 -3.77
CA GLU A 40 10.54 -1.17 -3.64
C GLU A 40 10.83 -1.98 -4.91
N ALA A 41 9.80 -2.57 -5.51
CA ALA A 41 9.94 -3.30 -6.77
C ALA A 41 10.46 -2.40 -7.88
N VAL A 42 9.94 -1.19 -8.00
CA VAL A 42 10.40 -0.20 -8.99
C VAL A 42 11.85 0.22 -8.70
N ARG A 43 12.16 0.49 -7.44
CA ARG A 43 13.51 0.89 -7.03
C ARG A 43 14.55 -0.17 -7.35
N THR A 44 14.21 -1.44 -7.20
CA THR A 44 15.12 -2.55 -7.47
C THR A 44 15.08 -3.04 -8.92
N GLY A 45 14.24 -2.46 -9.76
CA GLY A 45 14.14 -2.81 -11.17
C GLY A 45 13.37 -4.09 -11.46
N TRP A 46 12.53 -4.54 -10.54
CA TRP A 46 11.70 -5.71 -10.76
C TRP A 46 10.50 -5.39 -11.63
N GLY A 47 10.32 -6.17 -12.68
CA GLY A 47 9.21 -6.05 -13.59
C GLY A 47 9.31 -4.84 -14.51
N PRO A 48 8.29 -4.58 -15.34
CA PRO A 48 8.28 -3.42 -16.22
C PRO A 48 8.22 -2.14 -15.39
N THR A 49 9.01 -1.14 -15.79
CA THR A 49 8.98 0.17 -15.14
C THR A 49 7.68 0.88 -15.49
N PRO A 50 6.79 1.15 -14.53
CA PRO A 50 5.55 1.84 -14.82
C PRO A 50 5.80 3.30 -15.17
N ASP A 51 4.93 3.85 -16.02
CA ASP A 51 4.89 5.29 -16.29
C ASP A 51 4.57 6.03 -14.99
N PRO A 52 5.18 7.19 -14.72
CA PRO A 52 4.83 8.00 -13.55
C PRO A 52 3.33 8.31 -13.44
N ALA A 53 2.64 8.50 -14.56
CA ALA A 53 1.18 8.72 -14.54
C ALA A 53 0.42 7.48 -14.04
N ASP A 54 0.87 6.28 -14.42
CA ASP A 54 0.28 5.03 -13.95
C ASP A 54 0.52 4.82 -12.47
N LEU A 55 1.69 5.16 -11.97
CA LEU A 55 2.00 5.10 -10.55
C LEU A 55 1.11 6.04 -9.75
N ALA A 56 0.90 7.27 -10.23
CA ALA A 56 0.02 8.23 -9.57
C ALA A 56 -1.42 7.73 -9.53
N ALA A 57 -1.91 7.17 -10.62
CA ALA A 57 -3.26 6.60 -10.69
C ALA A 57 -3.42 5.42 -9.73
N MET A 58 -2.40 4.58 -9.61
CA MET A 58 -2.41 3.45 -8.67
C MET A 58 -2.43 3.93 -7.22
N ASP A 59 -1.65 4.96 -6.89
CA ASP A 59 -1.64 5.54 -5.55
C ASP A 59 -2.99 6.16 -5.20
N GLU A 60 -3.64 6.86 -6.13
CA GLU A 60 -4.97 7.41 -5.93
C GLU A 60 -6.01 6.30 -5.68
N ALA A 61 -5.95 5.24 -6.47
CA ALA A 61 -6.85 4.10 -6.30
C ALA A 61 -6.67 3.44 -4.94
N GLU A 62 -5.45 3.33 -4.47
CA GLU A 62 -5.16 2.76 -3.14
C GLU A 62 -5.66 3.66 -2.02
N LEU A 63 -5.49 4.97 -2.14
CA LEU A 63 -5.99 5.91 -1.15
C LEU A 63 -7.51 5.86 -1.07
N ALA A 64 -8.19 5.79 -2.20
CA ALA A 64 -9.64 5.65 -2.25
C ALA A 64 -10.10 4.34 -1.61
N ALA A 65 -9.42 3.24 -1.89
CA ALA A 65 -9.72 1.96 -1.29
C ALA A 65 -9.47 1.97 0.23
N ALA A 66 -8.40 2.63 0.68
CA ALA A 66 -8.07 2.76 2.08
C ALA A 66 -9.13 3.58 2.83
N GLU A 67 -9.62 4.68 2.24
CA GLU A 67 -10.70 5.48 2.83
C GLU A 67 -11.97 4.67 3.00
N LYS A 68 -12.33 3.90 1.98
CA LYS A 68 -13.51 3.05 2.00
C LYS A 68 -13.38 1.98 3.09
N GLU A 69 -12.22 1.38 3.21
CA GLU A 69 -11.93 0.37 4.23
C GLU A 69 -12.02 0.95 5.65
N LEU A 70 -11.46 2.14 5.86
CA LEU A 70 -11.53 2.81 7.15
C LEU A 70 -12.96 3.18 7.53
N ARG A 71 -13.78 3.62 6.57
CA ARG A 71 -15.21 3.88 6.81
C ARG A 71 -15.96 2.62 7.19
N ALA A 72 -15.62 1.50 6.57
CA ALA A 72 -16.26 0.22 6.87
C ALA A 72 -15.92 -0.25 8.29
N GLN A 73 -14.77 0.11 8.80
CA GLN A 73 -14.33 -0.22 10.16
C GLN A 73 -14.85 0.75 11.22
N GLY A 74 -15.22 1.93 10.80
CA GLY A 74 -15.71 2.97 11.68
C GLY A 74 -17.19 2.80 11.97
#